data_216bd589bb8f657f60d6f80ca764f866
#
_entry.id   216bd589bb8f657f60d6f80ca764f866
#
_cell.length_a   1.000
_cell.length_b   1.000
_cell.length_c   1.000
_cell.angle_alpha   90.00
_cell.angle_beta   90.00
_cell.angle_gamma   90.00
#
_symmetry.space_group_name_H-M   'P 1'
#
loop_
_entity.id
_entity.type
_entity.pdbx_description
1 polymer ?
#
loop_
_entity_poly.entity_id
_entity_poly.type
_entity_poly.pdbx_seq_one_letter_code
_entity_poly.pdbx_strand_id
1 'polypeptide(L)'
;MKNIFPILFFSVSFGALFAQTDADKNPILTDRFLARAALFVPDRAVQVGAKGEISPENSEDIDFGRTFDLGGTENTLNLDFIWRFSKSGFWSVRGQYFRVSAAKEVSLEREIEWQDVIYQAGARVKAGYGLSLYRIFFGRVISTGQKHELGGGLGIHGLNTNAFIEGEAFVDDASVGFSRENVSIFLPLPNIGFWYIWAPTPKWSFSASIDWFGIKVGDYSGGLWNLSPGVGFQAFKNIGFSVNYHYLNYYADVNKTWWNGSFDMTFQGPSFGVTANF
;
A
#
# COMPACT_ATOMS: atom_id res chain seq x y z
N MET A 1 5.24 20.04 27.89
CA MET A 1 5.62 18.74 28.48
C MET A 1 6.10 17.87 27.31
N LYS A 2 7.40 17.53 27.27
CA LYS A 2 8.01 16.79 26.16
C LYS A 2 7.75 15.30 26.36
N ASN A 3 6.96 14.68 25.50
CA ASN A 3 6.80 13.23 25.48
C ASN A 3 7.98 12.61 24.76
N ILE A 4 8.88 12.00 25.52
CA ILE A 4 9.97 11.17 25.03
C ILE A 4 9.38 9.77 24.83
N PHE A 5 9.23 9.34 23.57
CA PHE A 5 8.92 7.97 23.22
C PHE A 5 10.19 7.11 23.42
N PRO A 6 10.15 6.04 24.21
CA PRO A 6 11.29 5.12 24.31
C PRO A 6 11.33 4.27 23.03
N ILE A 7 12.42 4.42 22.27
CA ILE A 7 12.78 3.51 21.19
C ILE A 7 13.18 2.19 21.83
N LEU A 8 12.32 1.20 21.75
CA LEU A 8 12.61 -0.16 22.18
C LEU A 8 13.59 -0.79 21.17
N PHE A 9 14.85 -0.85 21.51
CA PHE A 9 15.85 -1.65 20.78
C PHE A 9 15.56 -3.14 21.01
N PHE A 10 14.92 -3.79 20.05
CA PHE A 10 14.85 -5.24 20.00
C PHE A 10 16.21 -5.77 19.51
N SER A 11 17.08 -6.13 20.43
CA SER A 11 18.31 -6.87 20.12
C SER A 11 17.93 -8.33 19.84
N VAL A 12 17.65 -8.63 18.57
CA VAL A 12 17.54 -10.01 18.11
C VAL A 12 18.93 -10.56 17.95
N SER A 13 19.39 -11.38 18.90
CA SER A 13 20.63 -12.15 18.80
C SER A 13 20.41 -13.26 17.77
N PHE A 14 20.70 -12.99 16.50
CA PHE A 14 20.75 -14.01 15.46
C PHE A 14 22.04 -14.84 15.62
N GLY A 15 21.90 -16.05 16.16
CA GLY A 15 22.96 -17.06 16.06
C GLY A 15 23.33 -17.24 14.58
N ALA A 16 24.58 -17.03 14.25
CA ALA A 16 25.15 -17.22 12.93
C ALA A 16 25.07 -18.70 12.52
N LEU A 17 23.99 -19.07 11.85
CA LEU A 17 23.95 -20.29 11.05
C LEU A 17 24.78 -20.03 9.79
N PHE A 18 26.01 -20.52 9.80
CA PHE A 18 26.90 -20.52 8.62
C PHE A 18 26.30 -21.43 7.55
N ALA A 19 25.50 -20.86 6.63
CA ALA A 19 25.22 -21.47 5.37
C ALA A 19 26.46 -21.25 4.47
N GLN A 20 27.01 -22.31 3.91
CA GLN A 20 28.02 -22.19 2.84
C GLN A 20 27.37 -21.43 1.69
N THR A 21 27.70 -20.14 1.56
CA THR A 21 27.28 -19.33 0.42
C THR A 21 28.15 -19.74 -0.78
N ASP A 22 27.55 -20.19 -1.88
CA ASP A 22 28.19 -20.23 -3.19
C ASP A 22 28.71 -18.80 -3.46
N ALA A 23 30.01 -18.60 -3.32
CA ALA A 23 30.65 -17.28 -3.36
C ALA A 23 30.38 -16.48 -4.66
N ASP A 24 29.88 -17.16 -5.68
CA ASP A 24 29.58 -16.63 -7.00
C ASP A 24 28.10 -16.23 -7.22
N LYS A 25 27.22 -16.53 -6.27
CA LYS A 25 25.79 -16.17 -6.39
C LYS A 25 25.45 -14.90 -5.63
N ASN A 26 24.48 -14.18 -6.16
CA ASN A 26 23.94 -13.02 -5.44
C ASN A 26 23.13 -13.51 -4.22
N PRO A 27 23.33 -12.95 -3.02
CA PRO A 27 22.62 -13.35 -1.80
C PRO A 27 21.08 -13.27 -1.91
N ILE A 28 20.53 -12.42 -2.77
CA ILE A 28 19.08 -12.35 -3.01
C ILE A 28 18.48 -13.67 -3.50
N LEU A 29 19.28 -14.52 -4.15
CA LEU A 29 18.86 -15.83 -4.67
C LEU A 29 19.06 -16.97 -3.67
N THR A 30 19.93 -16.81 -2.67
CA THR A 30 20.39 -17.89 -1.80
C THR A 30 19.99 -17.74 -0.34
N ASP A 31 19.97 -16.51 0.15
CA ASP A 31 19.76 -16.25 1.58
C ASP A 31 18.31 -16.53 2.00
N ARG A 32 18.16 -17.02 3.23
CA ARG A 32 16.86 -17.43 3.77
C ARG A 32 16.00 -16.26 4.20
N PHE A 33 16.62 -15.22 4.72
CA PHE A 33 15.93 -14.01 5.14
C PHE A 33 16.42 -12.83 4.33
N LEU A 34 15.47 -12.05 3.84
CA LEU A 34 15.72 -10.75 3.28
C LEU A 34 14.71 -9.78 3.88
N ALA A 35 15.21 -8.70 4.47
CA ALA A 35 14.42 -7.58 4.96
C ALA A 35 14.82 -6.32 4.21
N ARG A 36 13.86 -5.46 3.90
CA ARG A 36 14.07 -4.18 3.24
C ARG A 36 13.31 -3.10 3.99
N ALA A 37 13.99 -2.00 4.29
CA ALA A 37 13.38 -0.76 4.75
C ALA A 37 13.67 0.32 3.71
N ALA A 38 12.63 0.96 3.22
CA ALA A 38 12.74 1.91 2.12
C ALA A 38 11.91 3.17 2.36
N LEU A 39 12.44 4.30 1.88
CA LEU A 39 11.68 5.53 1.70
C LEU A 39 10.91 5.40 0.38
N PHE A 40 9.60 5.37 0.44
CA PHE A 40 8.71 5.38 -0.70
C PHE A 40 8.17 6.79 -0.91
N VAL A 41 8.21 7.28 -2.14
CA VAL A 41 7.80 8.62 -2.55
C VAL A 41 6.63 8.47 -3.54
N PRO A 42 5.41 8.16 -3.05
CA PRO A 42 4.28 7.96 -3.93
C PRO A 42 3.74 9.28 -4.48
N ASP A 43 3.44 9.32 -5.76
CA ASP A 43 2.41 10.17 -6.33
C ASP A 43 1.05 9.51 -6.09
N ARG A 44 0.04 10.29 -5.71
CA ARG A 44 -1.23 9.81 -5.17
C ARG A 44 -2.41 10.33 -5.95
N ALA A 45 -3.24 9.42 -6.43
CA ALA A 45 -4.58 9.72 -6.92
C ALA A 45 -5.59 9.00 -6.03
N VAL A 46 -6.48 9.75 -5.40
CA VAL A 46 -7.46 9.22 -4.43
C VAL A 46 -8.83 9.74 -4.78
N GLN A 47 -9.72 8.82 -5.16
CA GLN A 47 -11.13 9.08 -5.41
C GLN A 47 -11.95 8.25 -4.43
N VAL A 48 -12.86 8.91 -3.74
CA VAL A 48 -13.74 8.29 -2.75
C VAL A 48 -15.16 8.75 -3.01
N GLY A 49 -16.07 7.81 -3.19
CA GLY A 49 -17.50 8.03 -3.28
C GLY A 49 -18.20 7.46 -2.07
N ALA A 50 -19.07 8.23 -1.45
CA ALA A 50 -19.98 7.74 -0.42
C ALA A 50 -21.34 8.41 -0.63
N LYS A 51 -22.35 7.58 -0.93
CA LYS A 51 -23.75 8.01 -1.14
C LYS A 51 -24.60 7.52 0.02
N GLY A 52 -25.34 8.44 0.65
CA GLY A 52 -26.35 8.13 1.66
C GLY A 52 -27.74 7.87 1.06
N GLU A 53 -28.72 7.61 1.94
CA GLU A 53 -30.11 7.34 1.54
C GLU A 53 -30.88 8.54 0.97
N ILE A 54 -30.44 9.79 1.24
CA ILE A 54 -31.23 11.01 1.05
C ILE A 54 -31.16 11.56 -0.39
N SER A 55 -30.10 11.31 -1.14
CA SER A 55 -29.97 11.79 -2.53
C SER A 55 -29.27 10.79 -3.45
N PRO A 56 -29.98 9.77 -3.96
CA PRO A 56 -29.36 8.76 -4.81
C PRO A 56 -28.96 9.25 -6.20
N GLU A 57 -29.46 10.37 -6.68
CA GLU A 57 -29.31 10.78 -8.08
C GLU A 57 -28.10 11.68 -8.39
N ASN A 58 -27.50 12.38 -7.43
CA ASN A 58 -26.53 13.44 -7.71
C ASN A 58 -25.17 13.38 -6.96
N SER A 59 -24.90 12.34 -6.18
CA SER A 59 -23.61 12.28 -5.49
C SER A 59 -22.52 11.74 -6.42
N GLU A 60 -21.64 12.61 -6.88
CA GLU A 60 -20.42 12.27 -7.62
C GLU A 60 -19.33 11.77 -6.66
N ASP A 61 -18.46 10.87 -7.15
CA ASP A 61 -17.25 10.52 -6.43
C ASP A 61 -16.39 11.78 -6.20
N ILE A 62 -15.96 11.99 -4.97
CA ILE A 62 -15.14 13.15 -4.62
C ILE A 62 -13.67 12.81 -4.88
N ASP A 63 -13.06 13.54 -5.79
CA ASP A 63 -11.61 13.50 -5.99
C ASP A 63 -10.92 14.27 -4.85
N PHE A 64 -10.49 13.55 -3.83
CA PHE A 64 -9.80 14.12 -2.67
C PHE A 64 -8.51 14.86 -3.06
N GLY A 65 -7.83 14.38 -4.10
CA GLY A 65 -6.64 15.04 -4.62
C GLY A 65 -6.90 16.44 -5.13
N ARG A 66 -7.92 16.60 -5.97
CA ARG A 66 -8.28 17.88 -6.59
C ARG A 66 -9.10 18.77 -5.66
N THR A 67 -10.13 18.19 -5.04
CA THR A 67 -11.10 18.97 -4.26
C THR A 67 -10.48 19.55 -2.99
N PHE A 68 -9.58 18.81 -2.34
CA PHE A 68 -8.97 19.21 -1.08
C PHE A 68 -7.45 19.45 -1.19
N ASP A 69 -6.92 19.47 -2.43
CA ASP A 69 -5.47 19.61 -2.66
C ASP A 69 -4.64 18.61 -1.85
N LEU A 70 -5.12 17.37 -1.82
CA LEU A 70 -4.50 16.24 -1.10
C LEU A 70 -3.71 15.30 -2.04
N GLY A 71 -3.55 15.67 -3.29
CA GLY A 71 -2.67 15.01 -4.27
C GLY A 71 -1.19 15.27 -3.98
N GLY A 72 -0.35 14.82 -4.91
CA GLY A 72 1.09 15.05 -4.86
C GLY A 72 1.86 13.99 -4.09
N THR A 73 3.11 14.29 -3.74
CA THR A 73 4.06 13.34 -3.17
C THR A 73 4.23 13.54 -1.66
N GLU A 74 4.25 12.45 -0.92
CA GLU A 74 4.60 12.45 0.50
C GLU A 74 5.45 11.21 0.81
N ASN A 75 6.54 11.43 1.51
CA ASN A 75 7.45 10.35 1.84
C ASN A 75 6.85 9.42 2.90
N THR A 76 6.91 8.12 2.65
CA THR A 76 6.48 7.11 3.62
C THR A 76 7.47 5.96 3.74
N LEU A 77 7.43 5.29 4.87
CA LEU A 77 8.22 4.09 5.10
C LEU A 77 7.53 2.88 4.45
N ASN A 78 8.27 2.14 3.63
CA ASN A 78 7.89 0.84 3.08
C ASN A 78 8.80 -0.23 3.70
N LEU A 79 8.19 -1.28 4.22
CA LEU A 79 8.90 -2.42 4.80
C LEU A 79 8.53 -3.67 4.01
N ASP A 80 9.54 -4.43 3.61
CA ASP A 80 9.35 -5.71 2.93
C ASP A 80 10.19 -6.78 3.64
N PHE A 81 9.69 -8.02 3.63
CA PHE A 81 10.49 -9.15 4.06
C PHE A 81 10.20 -10.40 3.22
N ILE A 82 11.20 -11.28 3.13
CA ILE A 82 11.11 -12.60 2.50
C ILE A 82 11.74 -13.61 3.44
N TRP A 83 11.00 -14.68 3.70
CA TRP A 83 11.48 -15.82 4.46
C TRP A 83 11.34 -17.11 3.64
N ARG A 84 12.46 -17.69 3.23
CA ARG A 84 12.53 -19.01 2.58
C ARG A 84 12.64 -20.08 3.65
N PHE A 85 11.51 -20.65 4.08
CA PHE A 85 11.44 -21.55 5.22
C PHE A 85 11.73 -23.02 4.88
N SER A 86 11.61 -23.43 3.62
CA SER A 86 11.90 -24.81 3.22
C SER A 86 13.40 -25.07 3.13
N LYS A 87 13.82 -26.31 3.36
CA LYS A 87 15.24 -26.72 3.24
C LYS A 87 15.79 -26.50 1.83
N SER A 88 14.96 -26.68 0.81
CA SER A 88 15.32 -26.42 -0.60
C SER A 88 15.31 -24.95 -0.99
N GLY A 89 14.79 -24.05 -0.13
CA GLY A 89 14.59 -22.64 -0.46
C GLY A 89 13.40 -22.35 -1.39
N PHE A 90 12.69 -23.39 -1.87
CA PHE A 90 11.64 -23.20 -2.89
C PHE A 90 10.34 -22.59 -2.34
N TRP A 91 10.06 -22.72 -1.06
CA TRP A 91 8.89 -22.14 -0.45
C TRP A 91 9.23 -20.90 0.38
N SER A 92 8.45 -19.85 0.23
CA SER A 92 8.66 -18.61 0.95
C SER A 92 7.36 -17.98 1.43
N VAL A 93 7.46 -17.27 2.56
CA VAL A 93 6.51 -16.28 3.00
C VAL A 93 7.12 -14.91 2.72
N ARG A 94 6.32 -14.02 2.13
CA ARG A 94 6.72 -12.64 1.83
C ARG A 94 5.74 -11.70 2.50
N GLY A 95 6.24 -10.62 3.07
CA GLY A 95 5.43 -9.59 3.69
C GLY A 95 5.79 -8.21 3.15
N GLN A 96 4.79 -7.32 3.14
CA GLN A 96 4.95 -5.91 2.83
C GLN A 96 4.06 -5.09 3.75
N TYR A 97 4.55 -3.94 4.14
CA TYR A 97 3.80 -2.94 4.88
C TYR A 97 4.19 -1.55 4.44
N PHE A 98 3.22 -0.71 4.17
CA PHE A 98 3.40 0.73 4.14
C PHE A 98 2.12 1.45 4.58
N ARG A 99 2.26 2.72 4.93
CA ARG A 99 1.14 3.58 5.29
C ARG A 99 1.30 4.93 4.62
N VAL A 100 0.22 5.42 4.01
CA VAL A 100 0.11 6.76 3.44
C VAL A 100 -1.05 7.46 4.11
N SER A 101 -0.91 8.74 4.44
CA SER A 101 -2.01 9.57 4.94
C SER A 101 -1.78 11.01 4.58
N ALA A 102 -2.84 11.73 4.29
CA ALA A 102 -2.79 13.17 4.08
C ALA A 102 -4.03 13.81 4.70
N ALA A 103 -3.86 15.05 5.18
CA ALA A 103 -4.96 15.88 5.64
C ALA A 103 -4.62 17.34 5.43
N LYS A 104 -5.59 18.12 4.95
CA LYS A 104 -5.43 19.54 4.69
C LYS A 104 -6.71 20.32 5.02
N GLU A 105 -6.54 21.55 5.44
CA GLU A 105 -7.64 22.50 5.60
C GLU A 105 -7.72 23.37 4.35
N VAL A 106 -8.92 23.44 3.76
CA VAL A 106 -9.20 24.21 2.55
C VAL A 106 -10.54 24.96 2.67
N SER A 107 -10.71 26.00 1.86
CA SER A 107 -12.04 26.60 1.64
C SER A 107 -12.65 25.94 0.41
N LEU A 108 -13.89 25.47 0.53
CA LEU A 108 -14.58 24.79 -0.56
C LEU A 108 -14.91 25.77 -1.70
N GLU A 109 -14.60 25.40 -2.94
CA GLU A 109 -14.99 26.16 -4.13
C GLU A 109 -16.44 25.89 -4.55
N ARG A 110 -16.97 24.72 -4.19
CA ARG A 110 -18.35 24.28 -4.45
C ARG A 110 -18.92 23.57 -3.23
N GLU A 111 -20.23 23.42 -3.18
CA GLU A 111 -20.92 22.60 -2.22
C GLU A 111 -20.54 21.13 -2.36
N ILE A 112 -20.39 20.43 -1.24
CA ILE A 112 -20.06 19.01 -1.18
C ILE A 112 -21.03 18.32 -0.25
N GLU A 113 -21.70 17.30 -0.76
CA GLU A 113 -22.47 16.34 0.02
C GLU A 113 -21.60 15.13 0.37
N TRP A 114 -21.53 14.83 1.67
CA TRP A 114 -20.75 13.71 2.19
C TRP A 114 -21.49 13.05 3.36
N GLN A 115 -21.92 11.80 3.18
CA GLN A 115 -22.67 11.03 4.20
C GLN A 115 -23.90 11.80 4.73
N ASP A 116 -24.79 12.23 3.84
CA ASP A 116 -26.02 12.97 4.21
C ASP A 116 -25.80 14.34 4.87
N VAL A 117 -24.56 14.84 4.85
CA VAL A 117 -24.18 16.14 5.36
C VAL A 117 -23.68 17.03 4.25
N ILE A 118 -24.18 18.26 4.20
CA ILE A 118 -23.83 19.27 3.19
C ILE A 118 -22.82 20.24 3.77
N TYR A 119 -21.67 20.38 3.09
CA TYR A 119 -20.67 21.39 3.34
C TYR A 119 -20.77 22.46 2.26
N GLN A 120 -21.18 23.68 2.64
CA GLN A 120 -21.48 24.75 1.68
C GLN A 120 -20.23 25.30 0.98
N ALA A 121 -20.41 25.84 -0.22
CA ALA A 121 -19.37 26.59 -0.91
C ALA A 121 -18.88 27.77 -0.04
N GLY A 122 -17.57 27.98 0.01
CA GLY A 122 -16.93 28.98 0.87
C GLY A 122 -16.68 28.53 2.32
N ALA A 123 -17.26 27.39 2.76
CA ALA A 123 -16.96 26.83 4.09
C ALA A 123 -15.49 26.39 4.18
N ARG A 124 -14.91 26.60 5.36
CA ARG A 124 -13.59 26.08 5.69
C ARG A 124 -13.73 24.68 6.26
N VAL A 125 -13.17 23.71 5.57
CA VAL A 125 -13.21 22.31 5.96
C VAL A 125 -11.81 21.73 6.05
N LYS A 126 -11.63 20.75 6.94
CA LYS A 126 -10.46 19.89 6.97
C LYS A 126 -10.83 18.52 6.39
N ALA A 127 -10.21 18.14 5.31
CA ALA A 127 -10.41 16.85 4.72
C ALA A 127 -9.13 16.01 4.80
N GLY A 128 -9.27 14.70 4.78
CA GLY A 128 -8.12 13.82 4.80
C GLY A 128 -8.46 12.37 4.48
N TYR A 129 -7.42 11.63 4.14
CA TYR A 129 -7.50 10.19 3.95
C TYR A 129 -6.28 9.48 4.53
N GLY A 130 -6.43 8.18 4.76
CA GLY A 130 -5.36 7.30 5.17
C GLY A 130 -5.51 5.92 4.54
N LEU A 131 -4.37 5.32 4.21
CA LEU A 131 -4.24 3.95 3.76
C LEU A 131 -3.13 3.27 4.54
N SER A 132 -3.41 2.09 5.08
CA SER A 132 -2.40 1.15 5.55
C SER A 132 -2.52 -0.14 4.75
N LEU A 133 -1.44 -0.55 4.10
CA LEU A 133 -1.37 -1.80 3.36
C LEU A 133 -0.55 -2.82 4.16
N TYR A 134 -1.13 -4.00 4.33
CA TYR A 134 -0.50 -5.18 4.87
C TYR A 134 -0.59 -6.29 3.82
N ARG A 135 0.53 -6.86 3.42
CA ARG A 135 0.55 -7.98 2.49
C ARG A 135 1.22 -9.17 3.14
N ILE A 136 0.56 -10.33 3.04
CA ILE A 136 1.15 -11.64 3.34
C ILE A 136 0.97 -12.50 2.11
N PHE A 137 2.06 -13.10 1.64
CA PHE A 137 2.08 -13.86 0.41
C PHE A 137 2.87 -15.16 0.61
N PHE A 138 2.24 -16.28 0.26
CA PHE A 138 2.83 -17.60 0.29
C PHE A 138 3.19 -18.02 -1.14
N GLY A 139 4.45 -18.23 -1.39
CA GLY A 139 4.93 -18.44 -2.74
C GLY A 139 5.90 -19.62 -2.89
N ARG A 140 5.97 -20.11 -4.12
CA ARG A 140 6.87 -21.19 -4.51
C ARG A 140 7.70 -20.78 -5.72
N VAL A 141 8.98 -21.11 -5.68
CA VAL A 141 9.88 -21.02 -6.82
C VAL A 141 9.48 -22.06 -7.87
N ILE A 142 9.24 -21.61 -9.09
CA ILE A 142 8.84 -22.42 -10.26
C ILE A 142 10.07 -22.77 -11.09
N SER A 143 10.97 -21.81 -11.27
CA SER A 143 12.23 -21.99 -12.01
C SER A 143 13.34 -21.23 -11.31
N THR A 144 14.50 -21.86 -11.19
CA THR A 144 15.68 -21.25 -10.60
C THR A 144 16.94 -21.71 -11.32
N GLY A 145 17.94 -20.85 -11.32
CA GLY A 145 19.25 -21.11 -11.89
C GLY A 145 20.34 -20.36 -11.15
N GLN A 146 21.54 -20.32 -11.71
CA GLN A 146 22.66 -19.61 -11.07
C GLN A 146 22.44 -18.09 -10.99
N LYS A 147 21.65 -17.52 -11.93
CA LYS A 147 21.47 -16.08 -12.08
C LYS A 147 20.01 -15.64 -12.08
N HIS A 148 19.04 -16.55 -11.86
CA HIS A 148 17.62 -16.17 -11.89
C HIS A 148 16.78 -17.02 -10.95
N GLU A 149 15.67 -16.46 -10.55
CA GLU A 149 14.57 -17.10 -9.83
C GLU A 149 13.24 -16.57 -10.38
N LEU A 150 12.36 -17.47 -10.79
CA LEU A 150 10.96 -17.21 -11.13
C LEU A 150 10.09 -17.93 -10.15
N GLY A 151 9.11 -17.28 -9.58
CA GLY A 151 8.15 -17.92 -8.70
C GLY A 151 6.78 -17.29 -8.76
N GLY A 152 5.83 -17.94 -8.13
CA GLY A 152 4.45 -17.49 -8.04
C GLY A 152 3.77 -18.04 -6.80
N GLY A 153 2.59 -17.56 -6.50
CA GLY A 153 1.85 -17.98 -5.34
C GLY A 153 0.56 -17.22 -5.12
N LEU A 154 0.08 -17.31 -3.89
CA LEU A 154 -1.16 -16.70 -3.43
C LEU A 154 -0.90 -15.84 -2.20
N GLY A 155 -1.66 -14.79 -2.04
CA GLY A 155 -1.54 -13.90 -0.89
C GLY A 155 -2.84 -13.23 -0.52
N ILE A 156 -2.75 -12.37 0.47
CA ILE A 156 -3.81 -11.48 0.91
C ILE A 156 -3.21 -10.10 1.11
N HIS A 157 -3.83 -9.09 0.52
CA HIS A 157 -3.63 -7.69 0.86
C HIS A 157 -4.73 -7.27 1.85
N GLY A 158 -4.35 -6.86 3.05
CA GLY A 158 -5.22 -6.17 3.98
C GLY A 158 -5.08 -4.67 3.76
N LEU A 159 -6.12 -4.04 3.23
CA LEU A 159 -6.18 -2.60 3.03
C LEU A 159 -7.07 -2.00 4.10
N ASN A 160 -6.49 -1.18 4.97
CA ASN A 160 -7.25 -0.36 5.91
C ASN A 160 -7.23 1.06 5.39
N THR A 161 -8.38 1.51 4.91
CA THR A 161 -8.53 2.84 4.32
C THR A 161 -9.57 3.64 5.08
N ASN A 162 -9.34 4.93 5.20
CA ASN A 162 -10.29 5.88 5.76
C ASN A 162 -10.23 7.20 5.01
N ALA A 163 -11.37 7.89 4.94
CA ALA A 163 -11.49 9.25 4.46
C ALA A 163 -12.44 10.03 5.36
N PHE A 164 -12.19 11.32 5.55
CA PHE A 164 -13.02 12.17 6.38
C PHE A 164 -13.09 13.59 5.85
N ILE A 165 -14.22 14.24 6.14
CA ILE A 165 -14.43 15.69 6.00
C ILE A 165 -14.92 16.21 7.34
N GLU A 166 -14.37 17.34 7.80
CA GLU A 166 -14.65 17.97 9.08
C GLU A 166 -14.80 19.47 8.88
N GLY A 167 -15.92 20.04 9.31
CA GLY A 167 -16.21 21.46 9.16
C GLY A 167 -17.62 21.84 9.62
N GLU A 168 -18.02 23.07 9.36
CA GLU A 168 -19.40 23.51 9.58
C GLU A 168 -20.31 22.87 8.51
N ALA A 169 -21.38 22.23 8.96
CA ALA A 169 -22.19 21.35 8.14
C ALA A 169 -23.68 21.68 8.26
N PHE A 170 -24.46 21.28 7.26
CA PHE A 170 -25.89 21.46 7.13
C PHE A 170 -26.57 20.14 6.78
N VAL A 171 -27.78 19.95 7.29
CA VAL A 171 -28.71 18.87 6.93
C VAL A 171 -30.06 19.51 6.65
N ASP A 172 -30.66 19.27 5.49
CA ASP A 172 -31.92 19.86 5.05
C ASP A 172 -31.99 21.41 5.28
N ASP A 173 -30.93 22.12 4.84
CA ASP A 173 -30.79 23.60 5.01
C ASP A 173 -30.67 24.06 6.47
N ALA A 174 -30.67 23.18 7.45
CA ALA A 174 -30.45 23.54 8.85
C ALA A 174 -28.99 23.31 9.25
N SER A 175 -28.36 24.34 9.86
CA SER A 175 -27.00 24.18 10.41
C SER A 175 -27.03 23.14 11.53
N VAL A 176 -26.20 22.10 11.40
CA VAL A 176 -25.96 21.11 12.45
C VAL A 176 -24.69 21.42 13.24
N GLY A 177 -24.05 22.57 12.95
CA GLY A 177 -22.82 22.99 13.58
C GLY A 177 -21.58 22.32 13.00
N PHE A 178 -20.55 22.19 13.81
CA PHE A 178 -19.29 21.54 13.41
C PHE A 178 -19.43 20.02 13.42
N SER A 179 -19.33 19.40 12.25
CA SER A 179 -19.42 17.94 12.08
C SER A 179 -18.14 17.37 11.50
N ARG A 180 -17.89 16.10 11.82
CA ARG A 180 -16.83 15.28 11.23
C ARG A 180 -17.41 13.96 10.77
N GLU A 181 -17.52 13.82 9.47
CA GLU A 181 -17.99 12.60 8.84
C GLU A 181 -16.81 11.77 8.35
N ASN A 182 -16.77 10.49 8.73
CA ASN A 182 -15.67 9.58 8.47
C ASN A 182 -16.17 8.27 7.88
N VAL A 183 -15.58 7.87 6.75
CA VAL A 183 -15.75 6.55 6.15
C VAL A 183 -14.49 5.75 6.38
N SER A 184 -14.63 4.55 6.92
CA SER A 184 -13.51 3.63 7.13
C SER A 184 -13.89 2.23 6.67
N ILE A 185 -13.00 1.59 5.92
CA ILE A 185 -13.21 0.24 5.44
C ILE A 185 -11.92 -0.57 5.55
N PHE A 186 -12.07 -1.84 5.95
CA PHE A 186 -11.02 -2.84 5.87
C PHE A 186 -11.37 -3.85 4.78
N LEU A 187 -10.48 -3.98 3.77
CA LEU A 187 -10.66 -4.84 2.61
C LEU A 187 -9.58 -5.93 2.61
N PRO A 188 -9.93 -7.18 2.93
CA PRO A 188 -9.05 -8.31 2.69
C PRO A 188 -9.18 -8.74 1.23
N LEU A 189 -8.19 -8.44 0.40
CA LEU A 189 -8.17 -8.77 -1.03
C LEU A 189 -7.22 -9.95 -1.25
N PRO A 190 -7.73 -11.16 -1.54
CA PRO A 190 -6.88 -12.27 -1.96
C PRO A 190 -6.24 -11.91 -3.30
N ASN A 191 -5.02 -12.42 -3.55
CA ASN A 191 -4.32 -12.15 -4.79
C ASN A 191 -3.53 -13.36 -5.28
N ILE A 192 -3.37 -13.43 -6.59
CA ILE A 192 -2.39 -14.26 -7.25
C ILE A 192 -1.20 -13.37 -7.58
N GLY A 193 0.01 -13.87 -7.40
CA GLY A 193 1.19 -13.08 -7.71
C GLY A 193 2.33 -13.90 -8.29
N PHE A 194 3.22 -13.18 -8.97
CA PHE A 194 4.44 -13.72 -9.55
C PHE A 194 5.60 -12.78 -9.25
N TRP A 195 6.80 -13.36 -9.20
CA TRP A 195 8.04 -12.59 -9.13
C TRP A 195 9.10 -13.18 -10.05
N TYR A 196 9.96 -12.31 -10.55
CA TYR A 196 11.16 -12.68 -11.27
C TYR A 196 12.35 -11.90 -10.72
N ILE A 197 13.46 -12.60 -10.50
CA ILE A 197 14.72 -12.02 -10.07
C ILE A 197 15.78 -12.48 -11.06
N TRP A 198 16.55 -11.53 -11.58
CA TRP A 198 17.72 -11.78 -12.40
C TRP A 198 18.93 -11.12 -11.76
N ALA A 199 19.91 -11.90 -11.38
CA ALA A 199 21.14 -11.44 -10.74
C ALA A 199 22.36 -11.86 -11.62
N PRO A 200 22.72 -11.03 -12.62
CA PRO A 200 23.81 -11.33 -13.55
C PRO A 200 25.17 -11.45 -12.87
N THR A 201 25.34 -10.78 -11.73
CA THR A 201 26.57 -10.78 -10.93
C THR A 201 26.25 -10.95 -9.44
N PRO A 202 27.24 -11.30 -8.60
CA PRO A 202 27.05 -11.36 -7.15
C PRO A 202 26.59 -10.05 -6.51
N LYS A 203 26.78 -8.91 -7.17
CA LYS A 203 26.47 -7.59 -6.64
C LYS A 203 25.19 -6.97 -7.21
N TRP A 204 24.83 -7.24 -8.45
CA TRP A 204 23.70 -6.61 -9.10
C TRP A 204 22.53 -7.57 -9.25
N SER A 205 21.34 -7.11 -8.93
CA SER A 205 20.09 -7.82 -9.15
C SER A 205 19.03 -6.91 -9.74
N PHE A 206 18.21 -7.48 -10.59
CA PHE A 206 17.01 -6.87 -11.18
C PHE A 206 15.84 -7.73 -10.76
N SER A 207 14.77 -7.12 -10.30
CA SER A 207 13.60 -7.84 -9.84
C SER A 207 12.33 -7.20 -10.37
N ALA A 208 11.30 -8.01 -10.52
CA ALA A 208 9.95 -7.53 -10.77
C ALA A 208 8.98 -8.43 -10.02
N SER A 209 7.96 -7.86 -9.44
CA SER A 209 6.84 -8.59 -8.86
C SER A 209 5.53 -7.99 -9.32
N ILE A 210 4.52 -8.84 -9.46
CA ILE A 210 3.17 -8.45 -9.82
C ILE A 210 2.20 -9.25 -8.98
N ASP A 211 1.23 -8.57 -8.36
CA ASP A 211 0.06 -9.17 -7.75
C ASP A 211 -1.19 -8.66 -8.45
N TRP A 212 -2.13 -9.53 -8.62
CA TRP A 212 -3.40 -9.21 -9.24
C TRP A 212 -4.56 -9.90 -8.53
N PHE A 213 -5.66 -9.18 -8.45
CA PHE A 213 -6.95 -9.67 -8.02
C PHE A 213 -8.06 -8.89 -8.71
N GLY A 214 -9.16 -9.56 -9.04
CA GLY A 214 -10.37 -8.91 -9.52
C GLY A 214 -11.57 -9.81 -9.28
N ILE A 215 -12.63 -9.24 -8.74
CA ILE A 215 -13.89 -9.95 -8.46
C ILE A 215 -15.08 -9.04 -8.71
N LYS A 216 -16.17 -9.67 -9.18
CA LYS A 216 -17.50 -9.05 -9.22
C LYS A 216 -18.52 -10.08 -8.77
N VAL A 217 -19.20 -9.83 -7.64
CA VAL A 217 -20.21 -10.72 -7.07
C VAL A 217 -21.41 -9.90 -6.62
N GLY A 218 -22.52 -10.03 -7.33
CA GLY A 218 -23.72 -9.24 -7.05
C GLY A 218 -23.44 -7.75 -7.11
N ASP A 219 -23.74 -7.07 -6.03
CA ASP A 219 -23.59 -5.62 -5.86
C ASP A 219 -22.17 -5.19 -5.47
N TYR A 220 -21.24 -6.14 -5.37
CA TYR A 220 -19.86 -5.86 -4.97
C TYR A 220 -18.91 -6.08 -6.14
N SER A 221 -18.06 -5.12 -6.43
CA SER A 221 -16.90 -5.28 -7.31
C SER A 221 -15.65 -4.74 -6.66
N GLY A 222 -14.51 -5.32 -6.98
CA GLY A 222 -13.25 -4.86 -6.46
C GLY A 222 -12.06 -5.52 -7.13
N GLY A 223 -10.94 -4.85 -7.06
CA GLY A 223 -9.70 -5.36 -7.65
C GLY A 223 -8.45 -4.67 -7.11
N LEU A 224 -7.33 -5.29 -7.44
CA LEU A 224 -6.01 -4.83 -7.04
C LEU A 224 -4.99 -5.15 -8.12
N TRP A 225 -4.14 -4.17 -8.40
CA TRP A 225 -2.89 -4.33 -9.11
C TRP A 225 -1.75 -3.82 -8.24
N ASN A 226 -0.72 -4.64 -8.02
CA ASN A 226 0.49 -4.24 -7.32
C ASN A 226 1.70 -4.68 -8.14
N LEU A 227 2.41 -3.73 -8.74
CA LEU A 227 3.58 -3.95 -9.59
C LEU A 227 4.79 -3.28 -8.94
N SER A 228 5.91 -4.01 -8.87
CA SER A 228 7.14 -3.51 -8.26
C SER A 228 8.39 -3.99 -8.99
N PRO A 229 8.81 -3.35 -10.11
CA PRO A 229 10.15 -3.53 -10.66
C PRO A 229 11.21 -2.84 -9.80
N GLY A 230 12.42 -3.40 -9.79
CA GLY A 230 13.51 -2.84 -8.99
C GLY A 230 14.90 -3.30 -9.39
N VAL A 231 15.87 -2.55 -8.90
CA VAL A 231 17.31 -2.82 -9.04
C VAL A 231 17.92 -2.86 -7.65
N GLY A 232 18.72 -3.87 -7.37
CA GLY A 232 19.45 -4.06 -6.11
C GLY A 232 20.96 -4.08 -6.34
N PHE A 233 21.67 -3.53 -5.37
CA PHE A 233 23.13 -3.57 -5.32
C PHE A 233 23.60 -4.09 -3.96
N GLN A 234 24.24 -5.25 -3.93
CA GLN A 234 24.85 -5.84 -2.74
C GLN A 234 26.18 -5.17 -2.46
N ALA A 235 26.20 -4.25 -1.50
CA ALA A 235 27.39 -3.48 -1.17
C ALA A 235 28.34 -4.24 -0.23
N PHE A 236 27.77 -4.97 0.73
CA PHE A 236 28.47 -5.75 1.74
C PHE A 236 27.89 -7.17 1.80
N LYS A 237 28.51 -8.04 2.58
CA LYS A 237 28.07 -9.44 2.71
C LYS A 237 26.58 -9.60 3.01
N ASN A 238 26.05 -8.80 3.95
CA ASN A 238 24.68 -8.90 4.42
C ASN A 238 23.85 -7.63 4.20
N ILE A 239 24.42 -6.58 3.60
CA ILE A 239 23.77 -5.28 3.40
C ILE A 239 23.85 -4.87 1.94
N GLY A 240 22.74 -4.47 1.40
CA GLY A 240 22.60 -3.93 0.05
C GLY A 240 21.74 -2.67 0.02
N PHE A 241 21.64 -2.10 -1.16
CA PHE A 241 20.77 -0.97 -1.48
C PHE A 241 19.85 -1.35 -2.61
N SER A 242 18.66 -0.75 -2.66
CA SER A 242 17.71 -1.00 -3.73
C SER A 242 16.96 0.25 -4.14
N VAL A 243 16.64 0.31 -5.41
CA VAL A 243 15.68 1.27 -5.97
C VAL A 243 14.59 0.48 -6.64
N ASN A 244 13.34 0.72 -6.23
CA ASN A 244 12.17 0.09 -6.83
C ASN A 244 11.20 1.18 -7.29
N TYR A 245 10.39 0.89 -8.28
CA TYR A 245 9.22 1.66 -8.63
C TYR A 245 7.99 0.86 -8.21
N HIS A 246 7.11 1.44 -7.43
CA HIS A 246 5.85 0.80 -7.03
C HIS A 246 4.71 1.41 -7.80
N TYR A 247 3.80 0.56 -8.26
CA TYR A 247 2.49 0.93 -8.76
C TYR A 247 1.47 0.06 -8.04
N LEU A 248 0.66 0.69 -7.21
CA LEU A 248 -0.45 0.07 -6.52
C LEU A 248 -1.73 0.80 -6.93
N ASN A 249 -2.64 0.07 -7.55
CA ASN A 249 -4.01 0.51 -7.77
C ASN A 249 -4.95 -0.48 -7.10
N TYR A 250 -5.93 0.00 -6.38
CA TYR A 250 -7.03 -0.81 -5.91
C TYR A 250 -8.33 -0.02 -5.99
N TYR A 251 -9.39 -0.75 -6.28
CA TYR A 251 -10.74 -0.21 -6.33
C TYR A 251 -11.70 -1.16 -5.63
N ALA A 252 -12.75 -0.61 -5.07
CA ALA A 252 -13.86 -1.34 -4.50
C ALA A 252 -15.13 -0.52 -4.67
N ASP A 253 -16.17 -1.16 -5.19
CA ASP A 253 -17.49 -0.57 -5.39
C ASP A 253 -18.54 -1.45 -4.73
N VAL A 254 -19.48 -0.80 -4.06
CA VAL A 254 -20.68 -1.42 -3.50
C VAL A 254 -21.90 -0.68 -4.04
N ASN A 255 -22.74 -1.37 -4.78
CA ASN A 255 -23.94 -0.83 -5.41
C ASN A 255 -25.18 -1.50 -4.84
N LYS A 256 -25.65 -1.06 -3.67
CA LYS A 256 -26.90 -1.53 -3.08
C LYS A 256 -28.01 -0.51 -3.23
N THR A 257 -29.25 -0.96 -3.17
CA THR A 257 -30.45 -0.10 -3.30
C THR A 257 -30.53 1.00 -2.24
N TRP A 258 -29.90 0.77 -1.07
CA TRP A 258 -29.94 1.66 0.09
C TRP A 258 -28.60 2.28 0.46
N TRP A 259 -27.51 1.84 -0.15
CA TRP A 259 -26.17 2.40 0.07
C TRP A 259 -25.24 2.12 -1.11
N ASN A 260 -24.59 3.15 -1.60
CA ASN A 260 -23.57 3.08 -2.63
C ASN A 260 -22.26 3.69 -2.10
N GLY A 261 -21.16 3.03 -2.35
CA GLY A 261 -19.85 3.52 -1.99
C GLY A 261 -18.78 3.04 -2.94
N SER A 262 -17.82 3.88 -3.24
CA SER A 262 -16.70 3.58 -4.12
C SER A 262 -15.39 4.05 -3.51
N PHE A 263 -14.33 3.30 -3.77
CA PHE A 263 -12.95 3.69 -3.53
C PHE A 263 -12.13 3.34 -4.77
N ASP A 264 -11.44 4.30 -5.34
CA ASP A 264 -10.40 4.09 -6.33
C ASP A 264 -9.16 4.86 -5.91
N MET A 265 -8.09 4.14 -5.61
CA MET A 265 -6.86 4.73 -5.12
C MET A 265 -5.67 4.18 -5.88
N THR A 266 -4.84 5.09 -6.38
CA THR A 266 -3.57 4.77 -7.03
C THR A 266 -2.43 5.43 -6.29
N PHE A 267 -1.41 4.64 -5.99
CA PHE A 267 -0.15 5.07 -5.40
C PHE A 267 0.99 4.58 -6.28
N GLN A 268 1.75 5.49 -6.85
CA GLN A 268 2.86 5.12 -7.72
C GLN A 268 4.08 5.99 -7.47
N GLY A 269 5.26 5.41 -7.59
CA GLY A 269 6.48 6.20 -7.43
C GLY A 269 7.70 5.37 -7.08
N PRO A 270 8.86 6.04 -6.98
CA PRO A 270 10.12 5.41 -6.61
C PRO A 270 10.20 5.13 -5.11
N SER A 271 10.96 4.10 -4.77
CA SER A 271 11.37 3.83 -3.40
C SER A 271 12.85 3.49 -3.31
N PHE A 272 13.51 4.04 -2.32
CA PHE A 272 14.95 3.91 -2.09
C PHE A 272 15.16 3.20 -0.75
N GLY A 273 15.82 2.06 -0.76
CA GLY A 273 15.88 1.21 0.42
C GLY A 273 17.24 0.61 0.71
N VAL A 274 17.37 0.22 1.98
CA VAL A 274 18.44 -0.63 2.47
C VAL A 274 17.89 -2.04 2.60
N THR A 275 18.64 -3.02 2.16
CA THR A 275 18.32 -4.44 2.27
C THR A 275 19.29 -5.12 3.22
N ALA A 276 18.77 -6.01 4.06
CA ALA A 276 19.56 -6.90 4.91
C ALA A 276 19.19 -8.34 4.56
N ASN A 277 20.20 -9.20 4.42
CA ASN A 277 20.02 -10.59 4.01
C ASN A 277 20.88 -11.56 4.84
N PHE A 278 20.30 -12.73 5.19
CA PHE A 278 20.90 -13.74 6.07
C PHE A 278 20.55 -15.17 5.66
#